data_f01a0c31c97b9d8fd859538ee6b5719f
#
_entry.id   f01a0c31c97b9d8fd859538ee6b5719f
#
_cell.length_a   1.000
_cell.length_b   1.000
_cell.length_c   1.000
_cell.angle_alpha   90.00
_cell.angle_beta   90.00
_cell.angle_gamma   90.00
#
_symmetry.space_group_name_H-M   'P 1'
#
loop_
_entity.id
_entity.type
_entity.pdbx_description
1 polymer ?
#
loop_
_entity_poly.entity_id
_entity_poly.type
_entity_poly.pdbx_seq_one_letter_code
_entity_poly.pdbx_strand_id
1 'polypeptide(L)'
;MQQEKSDARAAGEQNVQKVSLGTAVDERIKKRYAYRFIKRTFDIISSGLVLIIFSWLFIIIALVVKFSDGGRVIYKHERIGQYGKKIHISKFRSMRPNADKLEDMLTPEQIEQYKREFKIDGDPRVTRVGKFLRKTSLDELPQIWDIFVGRISVVGPRPLMEAEIIEKYGDDAQKLLSVKPGMIGWWAANGRSNVSYASGERQKLELYYVDHCSVWLDLKIIFKTLVSVLKRDGAK
;
A
#
# COMPACT_ATOMS: atom_id res chain seq x y z
N MET A 1 -15.79 26.70 -28.82
CA MET A 1 -16.04 26.30 -27.40
C MET A 1 -16.13 24.79 -27.17
N GLN A 2 -16.82 23.97 -28.00
CA GLN A 2 -16.77 22.51 -27.88
C GLN A 2 -15.48 21.91 -28.44
N GLN A 3 -14.91 22.46 -29.48
CA GLN A 3 -13.65 22.07 -30.10
C GLN A 3 -12.45 22.30 -29.18
N GLU A 4 -12.37 23.47 -28.50
CA GLU A 4 -11.31 23.75 -27.51
C GLU A 4 -11.32 22.87 -26.29
N LYS A 5 -12.51 22.41 -25.86
CA LYS A 5 -12.61 21.41 -24.74
C LYS A 5 -12.20 20.00 -25.17
N SER A 6 -12.39 19.66 -26.44
CA SER A 6 -11.91 18.41 -27.03
C SER A 6 -10.39 18.40 -27.16
N ASP A 7 -9.82 19.50 -27.61
CA ASP A 7 -8.37 19.64 -27.81
C ASP A 7 -7.60 19.76 -26.49
N ALA A 8 -8.19 20.41 -25.48
CA ALA A 8 -7.64 20.44 -24.12
C ALA A 8 -7.69 19.07 -23.43
N ARG A 9 -8.71 18.24 -23.75
CA ARG A 9 -8.81 16.86 -23.25
C ARG A 9 -7.82 15.94 -23.96
N ALA A 10 -7.66 16.10 -25.28
CA ALA A 10 -6.67 15.37 -26.08
C ALA A 10 -5.23 15.78 -25.73
N ALA A 11 -4.97 17.06 -25.43
CA ALA A 11 -3.66 17.54 -24.99
C ALA A 11 -3.35 17.07 -23.54
N GLY A 12 -4.35 16.93 -22.67
CA GLY A 12 -4.20 16.33 -21.33
C GLY A 12 -3.92 14.83 -21.38
N GLU A 13 -4.47 14.12 -22.37
CA GLU A 13 -4.23 12.69 -22.59
C GLU A 13 -2.89 12.41 -23.30
N GLN A 14 -2.37 13.33 -24.09
CA GLN A 14 -1.08 13.17 -24.79
C GLN A 14 0.13 13.54 -23.92
N ASN A 15 -0.05 14.27 -22.82
CA ASN A 15 1.05 14.63 -21.91
C ASN A 15 1.15 13.71 -20.67
N VAL A 16 0.37 12.66 -20.60
CA VAL A 16 0.73 11.48 -19.83
C VAL A 16 1.75 10.71 -20.68
N GLN A 17 2.94 11.30 -20.80
CA GLN A 17 4.12 10.55 -21.21
C GLN A 17 4.11 9.33 -20.28
N LYS A 18 3.81 8.15 -20.83
CA LYS A 18 3.93 6.87 -20.13
C LYS A 18 5.31 6.90 -19.50
N VAL A 19 5.38 7.27 -18.22
CA VAL A 19 6.57 7.01 -17.43
C VAL A 19 6.72 5.51 -17.63
N SER A 20 7.71 5.14 -18.43
CA SER A 20 8.01 3.74 -18.67
C SER A 20 8.36 3.18 -17.30
N LEU A 21 7.39 2.60 -16.59
CA LEU A 21 7.61 1.87 -15.35
C LEU A 21 8.44 0.61 -15.61
N GLY A 22 9.02 0.54 -16.83
CA GLY A 22 9.82 -0.55 -17.35
C GLY A 22 11.26 -0.50 -16.85
N THR A 23 11.63 -1.53 -16.20
CA THR A 23 12.87 -2.35 -16.24
C THR A 23 14.25 -1.73 -16.06
N ALA A 24 14.47 -0.45 -15.81
CA ALA A 24 15.76 0.03 -15.33
C ALA A 24 15.96 -0.43 -13.89
N VAL A 25 16.39 -1.67 -13.75
CA VAL A 25 16.71 -2.26 -12.45
C VAL A 25 18.04 -1.65 -12.01
N ASP A 26 18.07 -0.99 -10.86
CA ASP A 26 19.34 -0.57 -10.25
C ASP A 26 20.22 -1.83 -10.09
N GLU A 27 21.30 -1.90 -10.88
CA GLU A 27 22.26 -3.01 -10.89
C GLU A 27 22.85 -3.28 -9.50
N ARG A 28 22.94 -2.25 -8.64
CA ARG A 28 23.38 -2.40 -7.25
C ARG A 28 22.44 -3.28 -6.43
N ILE A 29 21.13 -3.19 -6.67
CA ILE A 29 20.12 -3.99 -5.96
C ILE A 29 20.11 -5.43 -6.48
N LYS A 30 20.32 -5.62 -7.80
CA LYS A 30 20.47 -6.97 -8.37
C LYS A 30 21.63 -7.73 -7.74
N LYS A 31 22.77 -7.07 -7.52
CA LYS A 31 23.98 -7.71 -6.99
C LYS A 31 23.88 -8.09 -5.50
N ARG A 32 22.84 -7.70 -4.77
CA ARG A 32 22.63 -8.05 -3.35
C ARG A 32 21.92 -9.39 -3.17
N TYR A 33 22.42 -10.46 -3.80
CA TYR A 33 21.78 -11.79 -3.76
C TYR A 33 21.61 -12.31 -2.33
N ALA A 34 22.64 -12.22 -1.51
CA ALA A 34 22.61 -12.70 -0.12
C ALA A 34 21.53 -11.99 0.70
N TYR A 35 21.45 -10.64 0.61
CA TYR A 35 20.40 -9.86 1.26
C TYR A 35 19.01 -10.30 0.80
N ARG A 36 18.79 -10.45 -0.50
CA ARG A 36 17.49 -10.84 -1.07
C ARG A 36 17.08 -12.24 -0.63
N PHE A 37 18.05 -13.16 -0.55
CA PHE A 37 17.81 -14.53 -0.07
C PHE A 37 17.42 -14.52 1.42
N ILE A 38 18.20 -13.88 2.28
CA ILE A 38 17.92 -13.74 3.71
C ILE A 38 16.54 -13.12 3.93
N LYS A 39 16.27 -12.01 3.24
CA LYS A 39 14.99 -11.29 3.31
C LYS A 39 13.82 -12.20 2.91
N ARG A 40 13.94 -12.93 1.81
CA ARG A 40 12.88 -13.83 1.35
C ARG A 40 12.64 -14.99 2.30
N THR A 41 13.70 -15.57 2.84
CA THR A 41 13.61 -16.64 3.86
C THR A 41 12.90 -16.11 5.11
N PHE A 42 13.26 -14.92 5.58
CA PHE A 42 12.59 -14.28 6.69
C PHE A 42 11.09 -14.02 6.40
N ASP A 43 10.77 -13.49 5.20
CA ASP A 43 9.39 -13.24 4.78
C ASP A 43 8.56 -14.54 4.84
N ILE A 44 9.07 -15.63 4.28
CA ILE A 44 8.36 -16.95 4.28
C ILE A 44 8.16 -17.47 5.67
N ILE A 45 9.23 -17.54 6.48
CA ILE A 45 9.17 -18.12 7.82
C ILE A 45 8.22 -17.29 8.71
N SER A 46 8.42 -15.97 8.76
CA SER A 46 7.62 -15.10 9.62
C SER A 46 6.14 -15.10 9.23
N SER A 47 5.84 -14.95 7.93
CA SER A 47 4.45 -14.97 7.46
C SER A 47 3.80 -16.35 7.61
N GLY A 48 4.54 -17.44 7.37
CA GLY A 48 4.05 -18.80 7.59
C GLY A 48 3.68 -19.06 9.04
N LEU A 49 4.54 -18.65 9.98
CA LEU A 49 4.26 -18.74 11.42
C LEU A 49 3.01 -17.94 11.80
N VAL A 50 2.88 -16.70 11.33
CA VAL A 50 1.70 -15.87 11.61
C VAL A 50 0.43 -16.51 11.04
N LEU A 51 0.46 -17.05 9.82
CA LEU A 51 -0.67 -17.73 9.22
C LEU A 51 -1.13 -18.94 10.01
N ILE A 52 -0.19 -19.74 10.54
CA ILE A 52 -0.50 -20.92 11.35
C ILE A 52 -1.05 -20.50 12.72
N ILE A 53 -0.33 -19.65 13.46
CA ILE A 53 -0.67 -19.27 14.82
C ILE A 53 -2.00 -18.53 14.89
N PHE A 54 -2.25 -17.62 13.93
CA PHE A 54 -3.45 -16.79 13.91
C PHE A 54 -4.54 -17.27 12.95
N SER A 55 -4.44 -18.50 12.42
CA SER A 55 -5.44 -19.07 11.49
C SER A 55 -6.88 -18.95 12.01
N TRP A 56 -7.11 -19.22 13.29
CA TRP A 56 -8.41 -19.07 13.94
C TRP A 56 -8.94 -17.63 13.90
N LEU A 57 -8.05 -16.63 14.06
CA LEU A 57 -8.45 -15.22 13.99
C LEU A 57 -8.87 -14.82 12.57
N PHE A 58 -8.17 -15.32 11.54
CA PHE A 58 -8.57 -15.11 10.14
C PHE A 58 -9.97 -15.67 9.88
N ILE A 59 -10.29 -16.84 10.42
CA ILE A 59 -11.61 -17.47 10.25
C ILE A 59 -12.68 -16.63 10.95
N ILE A 60 -12.46 -16.20 12.20
CA ILE A 60 -13.42 -15.36 12.93
C ILE A 60 -13.69 -14.08 12.17
N ILE A 61 -12.65 -13.34 11.74
CA ILE A 61 -12.83 -12.09 11.00
C ILE A 61 -13.55 -12.34 9.68
N ALA A 62 -13.20 -13.43 8.97
CA ALA A 62 -13.86 -13.81 7.73
C ALA A 62 -15.36 -14.03 7.91
N LEU A 63 -15.76 -14.72 8.97
CA LEU A 63 -17.18 -14.94 9.32
C LEU A 63 -17.87 -13.62 9.67
N VAL A 64 -17.27 -12.79 10.52
CA VAL A 64 -17.81 -11.47 10.88
C VAL A 64 -18.04 -10.59 9.65
N VAL A 65 -17.07 -10.53 8.73
CA VAL A 65 -17.19 -9.78 7.47
C VAL A 65 -18.26 -10.40 6.58
N LYS A 66 -18.33 -11.72 6.48
CA LYS A 66 -19.33 -12.42 5.65
C LYS A 66 -20.75 -12.14 6.13
N PHE A 67 -20.99 -12.21 7.43
CA PHE A 67 -22.32 -12.02 7.99
C PHE A 67 -22.72 -10.54 8.16
N SER A 68 -21.80 -9.60 7.97
CA SER A 68 -22.11 -8.17 8.09
C SER A 68 -22.99 -7.64 6.95
N ASP A 69 -22.80 -8.14 5.71
CA ASP A 69 -23.52 -7.68 4.51
C ASP A 69 -23.58 -8.72 3.37
N GLY A 70 -23.23 -9.98 3.64
CA GLY A 70 -23.37 -11.12 2.71
C GLY A 70 -22.37 -11.18 1.55
N GLY A 71 -21.61 -10.11 1.31
CA GLY A 71 -20.72 -10.03 0.14
C GLY A 71 -19.39 -10.81 0.28
N ARG A 72 -18.41 -10.49 -0.59
CA ARG A 72 -17.09 -11.13 -0.58
C ARG A 72 -16.31 -10.76 0.69
N VAL A 73 -15.64 -11.74 1.30
CA VAL A 73 -14.84 -11.53 2.52
C VAL A 73 -13.55 -10.77 2.22
N ILE A 74 -12.87 -11.13 1.13
CA ILE A 74 -11.60 -10.54 0.73
C ILE A 74 -11.82 -9.58 -0.42
N TYR A 75 -11.26 -8.38 -0.27
CA TYR A 75 -11.11 -7.38 -1.30
C TYR A 75 -9.65 -7.41 -1.82
N LYS A 76 -9.49 -7.38 -3.13
CA LYS A 76 -8.19 -7.33 -3.78
C LYS A 76 -8.00 -5.94 -4.38
N HIS A 77 -6.97 -5.24 -3.92
CA HIS A 77 -6.64 -3.91 -4.38
C HIS A 77 -5.44 -3.97 -5.33
N GLU A 78 -5.60 -3.47 -6.56
CA GLU A 78 -4.50 -3.39 -7.50
C GLU A 78 -3.47 -2.36 -7.05
N ARG A 79 -2.22 -2.74 -7.08
CA ARG A 79 -1.05 -1.92 -6.71
C ARG A 79 0.09 -2.21 -7.68
N ILE A 80 1.08 -1.34 -7.69
CA ILE A 80 2.30 -1.56 -8.44
C ILE A 80 3.35 -2.19 -7.52
N GLY A 81 3.86 -3.32 -7.95
CA GLY A 81 4.91 -4.07 -7.27
C GLY A 81 6.29 -3.78 -7.83
N GLN A 82 7.25 -4.64 -7.45
CA GLN A 82 8.62 -4.51 -7.91
C GLN A 82 8.70 -4.57 -9.45
N TYR A 83 9.52 -3.70 -10.02
CA TYR A 83 9.75 -3.56 -11.48
C TYR A 83 8.48 -3.20 -12.28
N GLY A 84 7.57 -2.45 -11.67
CA GLY A 84 6.36 -1.99 -12.35
C GLY A 84 5.29 -3.07 -12.55
N LYS A 85 5.45 -4.26 -11.98
CA LYS A 85 4.47 -5.35 -12.13
C LYS A 85 3.20 -5.05 -11.35
N LYS A 86 2.04 -5.18 -11.98
CA LYS A 86 0.75 -5.12 -11.28
C LYS A 86 0.61 -6.28 -10.32
N ILE A 87 0.30 -5.99 -9.07
CA ILE A 87 0.04 -6.95 -8.01
C ILE A 87 -1.32 -6.67 -7.38
N HIS A 88 -1.92 -7.69 -6.80
CA HIS A 88 -3.17 -7.56 -6.04
C HIS A 88 -2.88 -7.79 -4.57
N ILE A 89 -3.16 -6.78 -3.76
CA ILE A 89 -3.01 -6.83 -2.30
C ILE A 89 -4.33 -7.18 -1.68
N SER A 90 -4.31 -8.19 -0.83
CA SER A 90 -5.48 -8.73 -0.17
C SER A 90 -5.79 -7.97 1.11
N LYS A 91 -7.06 -7.62 1.32
CA LYS A 91 -7.57 -7.05 2.57
C LYS A 91 -8.91 -7.69 2.93
N PHE A 92 -9.24 -7.74 4.21
CA PHE A 92 -10.64 -7.97 4.56
C PHE A 92 -11.47 -6.79 4.08
N ARG A 93 -12.63 -7.10 3.50
CA ARG A 93 -13.53 -6.07 3.02
C ARG A 93 -14.04 -5.22 4.19
N SER A 94 -13.80 -3.93 4.12
CA SER A 94 -14.21 -2.93 5.10
C SER A 94 -15.22 -1.92 4.56
N MET A 95 -15.53 -2.01 3.26
CA MET A 95 -16.48 -1.14 2.56
C MET A 95 -17.67 -1.93 2.03
N ARG A 96 -18.78 -1.22 1.80
CA ARG A 96 -20.00 -1.78 1.21
C ARG A 96 -19.73 -2.33 -0.21
N PRO A 97 -20.53 -3.29 -0.69
CA PRO A 97 -20.54 -3.66 -2.10
C PRO A 97 -20.73 -2.40 -2.97
N ASN A 98 -20.08 -2.37 -4.13
CA ASN A 98 -20.11 -1.24 -5.07
C ASN A 98 -19.47 0.07 -4.57
N ALA A 99 -18.63 0.03 -3.52
CA ALA A 99 -17.90 1.20 -3.02
C ALA A 99 -17.00 1.86 -4.09
N ASP A 100 -16.71 1.16 -5.18
CA ASP A 100 -15.95 1.68 -6.32
C ASP A 100 -16.77 2.68 -7.18
N LYS A 101 -18.09 2.65 -7.09
CA LYS A 101 -18.97 3.62 -7.75
C LYS A 101 -19.06 4.88 -6.90
N LEU A 102 -18.09 5.79 -7.11
CA LEU A 102 -17.94 6.99 -6.30
C LEU A 102 -19.16 7.91 -6.38
N GLU A 103 -19.70 8.07 -7.59
CA GLU A 103 -20.82 8.97 -7.88
C GLU A 103 -22.12 8.54 -7.19
N ASP A 104 -22.30 7.23 -6.94
CA ASP A 104 -23.50 6.69 -6.28
C ASP A 104 -23.46 6.87 -4.75
N MET A 105 -22.30 7.11 -4.16
CA MET A 105 -22.09 7.01 -2.71
C MET A 105 -21.44 8.23 -2.06
N LEU A 106 -20.86 9.12 -2.83
CA LEU A 106 -20.09 10.27 -2.36
C LEU A 106 -20.68 11.58 -2.90
N THR A 107 -20.55 12.64 -2.10
CA THR A 107 -20.84 14.00 -2.59
C THR A 107 -19.75 14.49 -3.55
N PRO A 108 -20.04 15.48 -4.39
CA PRO A 108 -19.01 16.07 -5.29
C PRO A 108 -17.75 16.51 -4.54
N GLU A 109 -17.92 17.11 -3.35
CA GLU A 109 -16.81 17.57 -2.51
C GLU A 109 -15.96 16.40 -2.00
N GLN A 110 -16.60 15.28 -1.62
CA GLN A 110 -15.91 14.06 -1.20
C GLN A 110 -15.16 13.41 -2.36
N ILE A 111 -15.71 13.45 -3.57
CA ILE A 111 -15.04 12.95 -4.78
C ILE A 111 -13.80 13.79 -5.07
N GLU A 112 -13.88 15.11 -4.93
CA GLU A 112 -12.75 16.01 -5.12
C GLU A 112 -11.67 15.79 -4.05
N GLN A 113 -12.06 15.64 -2.78
CA GLN A 113 -11.14 15.26 -1.71
C GLN A 113 -10.44 13.93 -2.01
N TYR A 114 -11.19 12.92 -2.46
CA TYR A 114 -10.62 11.62 -2.82
C TYR A 114 -9.60 11.71 -3.97
N LYS A 115 -9.89 12.51 -4.99
CA LYS A 115 -8.97 12.72 -6.12
C LYS A 115 -7.66 13.38 -5.67
N ARG A 116 -7.72 14.29 -4.69
CA ARG A 116 -6.56 15.01 -4.17
C ARG A 116 -5.73 14.21 -3.17
N GLU A 117 -6.40 13.49 -2.26
CA GLU A 117 -5.76 12.89 -1.09
C GLU A 117 -5.76 11.35 -1.10
N PHE A 118 -6.48 10.74 -2.04
CA PHE A 118 -6.75 9.29 -2.10
C PHE A 118 -7.37 8.74 -0.80
N LYS A 119 -7.97 9.62 0.01
CA LYS A 119 -8.57 9.33 1.30
C LYS A 119 -9.74 10.27 1.54
N ILE A 120 -10.77 9.79 2.23
CA ILE A 120 -11.91 10.60 2.70
C ILE A 120 -12.02 10.39 4.20
N ASP A 121 -12.07 11.47 4.95
CA ASP A 121 -12.35 11.40 6.38
C ASP A 121 -13.85 11.15 6.59
N GLY A 122 -14.18 10.16 7.43
CA GLY A 122 -15.57 9.78 7.64
C GLY A 122 -16.26 9.12 6.44
N ASP A 123 -15.52 8.43 5.59
CA ASP A 123 -15.99 7.80 4.35
C ASP A 123 -17.29 6.97 4.56
N PRO A 124 -18.43 7.37 3.96
CA PRO A 124 -19.74 6.74 4.15
C PRO A 124 -19.80 5.32 3.58
N ARG A 125 -18.86 4.94 2.72
CA ARG A 125 -18.75 3.61 2.13
C ARG A 125 -18.28 2.56 3.14
N VAL A 126 -17.65 3.00 4.25
CA VAL A 126 -17.10 2.10 5.28
C VAL A 126 -18.21 1.53 6.15
N THR A 127 -18.27 0.19 6.25
CA THR A 127 -19.24 -0.49 7.12
C THR A 127 -18.89 -0.31 8.61
N ARG A 128 -19.84 -0.58 9.52
CA ARG A 128 -19.56 -0.55 10.97
C ARG A 128 -18.44 -1.53 11.36
N VAL A 129 -18.50 -2.76 10.84
CA VAL A 129 -17.43 -3.76 11.00
C VAL A 129 -16.13 -3.26 10.37
N GLY A 130 -16.20 -2.71 9.15
CA GLY A 130 -15.06 -2.13 8.46
C GLY A 130 -14.36 -1.02 9.24
N LYS A 131 -15.14 -0.16 9.92
CA LYS A 131 -14.58 0.90 10.78
C LYS A 131 -13.76 0.33 11.93
N PHE A 132 -14.24 -0.73 12.58
CA PHE A 132 -13.49 -1.43 13.62
C PHE A 132 -12.21 -2.08 13.05
N LEU A 133 -12.33 -2.81 11.93
CA LEU A 133 -11.19 -3.46 11.29
C LEU A 133 -10.10 -2.46 10.90
N ARG A 134 -10.47 -1.32 10.32
CA ARG A 134 -9.52 -0.24 9.97
C ARG A 134 -8.85 0.39 11.17
N LYS A 135 -9.63 0.67 12.23
CA LYS A 135 -9.10 1.24 13.49
C LYS A 135 -8.07 0.32 14.14
N THR A 136 -8.26 -0.99 14.01
CA THR A 136 -7.35 -2.02 14.57
C THR A 136 -6.32 -2.54 13.56
N SER A 137 -6.36 -2.08 12.31
CA SER A 137 -5.56 -2.58 11.18
C SER A 137 -5.75 -4.08 10.90
N LEU A 138 -6.80 -4.68 11.43
CA LEU A 138 -7.13 -6.10 11.19
C LEU A 138 -7.58 -6.36 9.75
N ASP A 139 -8.05 -5.32 9.04
CA ASP A 139 -8.36 -5.43 7.61
C ASP A 139 -7.14 -5.77 6.75
N GLU A 140 -5.94 -5.48 7.22
CA GLU A 140 -4.69 -5.74 6.50
C GLU A 140 -4.10 -7.14 6.74
N LEU A 141 -4.63 -7.93 7.69
CA LEU A 141 -4.12 -9.28 7.98
C LEU A 141 -3.99 -10.19 6.75
N PRO A 142 -4.90 -10.18 5.74
CA PRO A 142 -4.74 -11.01 4.54
C PRO A 142 -3.46 -10.72 3.75
N GLN A 143 -2.81 -9.56 3.94
CA GLN A 143 -1.51 -9.25 3.31
C GLN A 143 -0.40 -10.20 3.80
N ILE A 144 -0.56 -10.86 4.94
CA ILE A 144 0.38 -11.90 5.40
C ILE A 144 0.47 -13.04 4.38
N TRP A 145 -0.65 -13.41 3.74
CA TRP A 145 -0.63 -14.34 2.62
C TRP A 145 0.12 -13.77 1.40
N ASP A 146 -0.04 -12.47 1.11
CA ASP A 146 0.66 -11.83 0.00
C ASP A 146 2.18 -11.78 0.25
N ILE A 147 2.62 -11.68 1.51
CA ILE A 147 4.03 -11.82 1.90
C ILE A 147 4.49 -13.26 1.68
N PHE A 148 3.72 -14.24 2.17
CA PHE A 148 4.06 -15.66 2.05
C PHE A 148 4.25 -16.09 0.60
N VAL A 149 3.38 -15.68 -0.31
CA VAL A 149 3.50 -15.98 -1.75
C VAL A 149 4.48 -15.05 -2.48
N GLY A 150 4.97 -13.98 -1.84
CA GLY A 150 6.02 -13.11 -2.35
C GLY A 150 5.58 -11.97 -3.24
N ARG A 151 4.29 -11.57 -3.20
CA ARG A 151 3.79 -10.36 -3.87
C ARG A 151 4.38 -9.10 -3.24
N ILE A 152 4.44 -9.08 -1.91
CA ILE A 152 5.07 -8.04 -1.10
C ILE A 152 6.05 -8.68 -0.10
N SER A 153 6.75 -7.85 0.67
CA SER A 153 7.66 -8.26 1.74
C SER A 153 7.12 -7.79 3.10
N VAL A 154 7.65 -8.30 4.20
CA VAL A 154 7.41 -7.72 5.52
C VAL A 154 7.86 -6.27 5.54
N VAL A 155 9.09 -5.99 5.10
CA VAL A 155 9.68 -4.65 5.09
C VAL A 155 9.87 -4.16 3.66
N GLY A 156 9.51 -2.90 3.38
CA GLY A 156 9.69 -2.26 2.08
C GLY A 156 8.89 -0.96 1.96
N PRO A 157 9.07 -0.22 0.87
CA PRO A 157 8.24 0.93 0.57
C PRO A 157 6.76 0.53 0.49
N ARG A 158 5.86 1.45 0.84
CA ARG A 158 4.43 1.18 0.75
C ARG A 158 4.02 0.85 -0.69
N PRO A 159 3.21 -0.19 -0.91
CA PRO A 159 2.66 -0.46 -2.24
C PRO A 159 1.64 0.61 -2.63
N LEU A 160 1.88 1.28 -3.76
CA LEU A 160 1.12 2.43 -4.23
C LEU A 160 0.30 2.10 -5.48
N MET A 161 -0.72 2.92 -5.77
CA MET A 161 -1.42 2.91 -7.05
C MET A 161 -0.55 3.55 -8.14
N GLU A 162 -0.80 3.20 -9.39
CA GLU A 162 -0.07 3.77 -10.53
C GLU A 162 -0.17 5.30 -10.55
N ALA A 163 -1.38 5.85 -10.34
CA ALA A 163 -1.59 7.28 -10.28
C ALA A 163 -0.78 7.96 -9.15
N GLU A 164 -0.72 7.34 -7.94
CA GLU A 164 0.09 7.87 -6.84
C GLU A 164 1.59 7.89 -7.20
N ILE A 165 2.08 6.87 -7.89
CA ILE A 165 3.49 6.80 -8.28
C ILE A 165 3.83 7.88 -9.30
N ILE A 166 3.00 8.04 -10.33
CA ILE A 166 3.22 9.05 -11.37
C ILE A 166 3.18 10.45 -10.76
N GLU A 167 2.16 10.74 -9.96
CA GLU A 167 1.94 12.08 -9.40
C GLU A 167 2.99 12.45 -8.33
N LYS A 168 3.38 11.50 -7.48
CA LYS A 168 4.17 11.82 -6.28
C LYS A 168 5.67 11.53 -6.44
N TYR A 169 6.06 10.66 -7.39
CA TYR A 169 7.46 10.24 -7.53
C TYR A 169 8.08 10.61 -8.88
N GLY A 170 7.28 10.84 -9.95
CA GLY A 170 7.82 11.26 -11.24
C GLY A 170 9.04 10.44 -11.68
N ASP A 171 10.18 11.09 -11.86
CA ASP A 171 11.44 10.47 -12.29
C ASP A 171 11.99 9.46 -11.27
N ASP A 172 11.67 9.61 -9.98
CA ASP A 172 12.07 8.68 -8.93
C ASP A 172 11.24 7.39 -8.90
N ALA A 173 10.19 7.29 -9.72
CA ALA A 173 9.32 6.12 -9.78
C ALA A 173 10.07 4.81 -10.03
N GLN A 174 11.01 4.82 -10.99
CA GLN A 174 11.82 3.63 -11.30
C GLN A 174 12.68 3.21 -10.12
N LYS A 175 13.27 4.18 -9.42
CA LYS A 175 14.06 3.94 -8.23
C LYS A 175 13.22 3.32 -7.11
N LEU A 176 12.04 3.88 -6.83
CA LEU A 176 11.10 3.34 -5.85
C LEU A 176 10.74 1.88 -6.17
N LEU A 177 10.44 1.58 -7.42
CA LEU A 177 10.01 0.26 -7.90
C LEU A 177 11.15 -0.74 -8.07
N SER A 178 12.41 -0.35 -7.84
CA SER A 178 13.55 -1.25 -7.91
C SER A 178 13.57 -2.29 -6.78
N VAL A 179 12.89 -2.01 -5.66
CA VAL A 179 12.74 -2.92 -4.52
C VAL A 179 11.31 -3.45 -4.41
N LYS A 180 11.15 -4.57 -3.71
CA LYS A 180 9.82 -5.12 -3.42
C LYS A 180 9.09 -4.24 -2.40
N PRO A 181 7.82 -3.87 -2.64
CA PRO A 181 7.03 -3.15 -1.65
C PRO A 181 6.81 -3.99 -0.39
N GLY A 182 6.58 -3.33 0.74
CA GLY A 182 6.45 -3.95 2.04
C GLY A 182 5.17 -3.57 2.79
N MET A 183 4.83 -4.41 3.77
CA MET A 183 3.73 -4.15 4.70
C MET A 183 4.10 -3.03 5.69
N ILE A 184 5.35 -3.01 6.15
CA ILE A 184 5.92 -1.95 6.99
C ILE A 184 7.10 -1.30 6.27
N GLY A 185 7.29 0.01 6.46
CA GLY A 185 8.33 0.77 5.76
C GLY A 185 9.01 1.81 6.63
N TRP A 186 10.14 2.33 6.14
CA TRP A 186 10.93 3.34 6.84
C TRP A 186 10.13 4.61 7.14
N TRP A 187 9.29 5.05 6.21
CA TRP A 187 8.38 6.16 6.44
C TRP A 187 7.45 5.89 7.62
N ALA A 188 6.76 4.74 7.63
CA ALA A 188 5.82 4.40 8.69
C ALA A 188 6.50 4.26 10.06
N ALA A 189 7.75 3.83 10.10
CA ALA A 189 8.54 3.69 11.32
C ALA A 189 9.10 5.02 11.87
N ASN A 190 9.15 6.09 11.06
CA ASN A 190 9.78 7.37 11.46
C ASN A 190 8.87 8.60 11.37
N GLY A 191 7.70 8.53 10.78
CA GLY A 191 6.93 9.75 10.54
C GLY A 191 5.40 9.64 10.47
N ARG A 192 4.88 8.43 10.51
CA ARG A 192 3.47 8.02 10.37
C ARG A 192 2.41 9.14 10.13
N SER A 193 2.15 9.98 11.13
CA SER A 193 1.08 10.99 11.09
C SER A 193 1.54 12.41 10.80
N ASN A 194 2.84 12.69 10.92
CA ASN A 194 3.37 14.05 10.85
C ASN A 194 4.06 14.36 9.51
N VAL A 195 4.16 13.39 8.62
CA VAL A 195 4.86 13.50 7.34
C VAL A 195 3.89 13.31 6.19
N SER A 196 3.70 14.37 5.41
CA SER A 196 2.77 14.38 4.27
C SER A 196 3.50 14.24 2.93
N TYR A 197 2.76 13.91 1.88
CA TYR A 197 3.27 14.00 0.50
C TYR A 197 3.55 15.44 0.08
N ALA A 198 2.79 16.41 0.62
CA ALA A 198 2.93 17.83 0.26
C ALA A 198 4.29 18.41 0.65
N SER A 199 4.90 17.94 1.75
CA SER A 199 6.24 18.36 2.18
C SER A 199 7.38 17.69 1.42
N GLY A 200 7.11 16.63 0.63
CA GLY A 200 8.13 15.79 0.00
C GLY A 200 8.92 14.90 0.97
N GLU A 201 8.68 14.99 2.26
CA GLU A 201 9.43 14.22 3.27
C GLU A 201 9.11 12.73 3.21
N ARG A 202 7.85 12.39 2.91
CA ARG A 202 7.45 11.00 2.77
C ARG A 202 8.21 10.32 1.63
N GLN A 203 8.31 10.96 0.48
CA GLN A 203 9.09 10.47 -0.66
C GLN A 203 10.54 10.27 -0.30
N LYS A 204 11.16 11.26 0.39
CA LYS A 204 12.54 11.15 0.86
C LYS A 204 12.77 9.94 1.77
N LEU A 205 11.85 9.67 2.69
CA LEU A 205 11.95 8.51 3.60
C LEU A 205 11.79 7.18 2.86
N GLU A 206 10.87 7.10 1.90
CA GLU A 206 10.70 5.88 1.09
C GLU A 206 11.93 5.62 0.20
N LEU A 207 12.47 6.66 -0.44
CA LEU A 207 13.66 6.56 -1.27
C LEU A 207 14.93 6.29 -0.45
N TYR A 208 15.02 6.83 0.78
CA TYR A 208 16.10 6.49 1.71
C TYR A 208 16.17 4.98 1.97
N TYR A 209 15.01 4.33 2.15
CA TYR A 209 15.00 2.89 2.30
C TYR A 209 15.56 2.17 1.06
N VAL A 210 15.20 2.63 -0.14
CA VAL A 210 15.68 2.03 -1.39
C VAL A 210 17.21 2.09 -1.46
N ASP A 211 17.80 3.24 -1.12
CA ASP A 211 19.25 3.44 -1.15
C ASP A 211 20.00 2.60 -0.11
N HIS A 212 19.40 2.42 1.08
CA HIS A 212 20.08 1.83 2.24
C HIS A 212 19.53 0.45 2.66
N CYS A 213 18.66 -0.17 1.84
CA CYS A 213 18.06 -1.46 2.17
C CYS A 213 19.12 -2.50 2.54
N SER A 214 18.99 -3.08 3.72
CA SER A 214 19.88 -4.07 4.30
C SER A 214 19.17 -4.85 5.39
N VAL A 215 19.69 -6.01 5.76
CA VAL A 215 19.13 -6.82 6.86
C VAL A 215 19.06 -5.99 8.15
N TRP A 216 20.09 -5.19 8.42
CA TRP A 216 20.12 -4.34 9.61
C TRP A 216 19.03 -3.25 9.61
N LEU A 217 18.83 -2.61 8.47
CA LEU A 217 17.77 -1.60 8.32
C LEU A 217 16.39 -2.23 8.45
N ASP A 218 16.18 -3.43 7.87
CA ASP A 218 14.92 -4.16 8.00
C ASP A 218 14.63 -4.50 9.47
N LEU A 219 15.59 -5.00 10.23
CA LEU A 219 15.44 -5.26 11.67
C LEU A 219 15.13 -3.98 12.46
N LYS A 220 15.81 -2.88 12.14
CA LYS A 220 15.55 -1.57 12.78
C LYS A 220 14.12 -1.10 12.51
N ILE A 221 13.59 -1.28 11.30
CA ILE A 221 12.21 -0.93 10.95
C ILE A 221 11.23 -1.79 11.73
N ILE A 222 11.45 -3.10 11.78
CA ILE A 222 10.60 -4.03 12.53
C ILE A 222 10.53 -3.61 13.99
N PHE A 223 11.69 -3.41 14.62
CA PHE A 223 11.75 -3.01 16.02
C PHE A 223 11.04 -1.67 16.30
N LYS A 224 11.31 -0.64 15.48
CA LYS A 224 10.63 0.66 15.61
C LYS A 224 9.12 0.53 15.44
N THR A 225 8.66 -0.26 14.49
CA THR A 225 7.23 -0.48 14.25
C THR A 225 6.58 -1.17 15.45
N LEU A 226 7.23 -2.20 16.03
CA LEU A 226 6.74 -2.87 17.24
C LEU A 226 6.62 -1.89 18.42
N VAL A 227 7.64 -1.08 18.64
CA VAL A 227 7.61 -0.05 19.70
C VAL A 227 6.49 0.97 19.47
N SER A 228 6.29 1.43 18.24
CA SER A 228 5.22 2.38 17.89
C SER A 228 3.83 1.77 18.11
N VAL A 229 3.64 0.50 17.77
CA VAL A 229 2.36 -0.21 18.00
C VAL A 229 2.09 -0.35 19.52
N LEU A 230 3.09 -0.72 20.30
CA LEU A 230 2.96 -0.86 21.76
C LEU A 230 2.65 0.48 22.45
N LYS A 231 3.28 1.56 21.99
CA LYS A 231 3.04 2.92 22.51
C LYS A 231 1.74 3.55 22.02
N ARG A 232 1.02 2.89 21.09
CA ARG A 232 -0.16 3.44 20.39
C ARG A 232 0.10 4.80 19.73
N ASP A 233 1.35 5.12 19.41
CA ASP A 233 1.71 6.34 18.72
C ASP A 233 1.15 6.33 17.31
N GLY A 234 0.26 7.29 16.97
CA GLY A 234 -0.30 7.48 15.62
C GLY A 234 -1.52 6.64 15.27
N ALA A 235 -2.23 6.05 16.26
CA ALA A 235 -3.59 5.54 16.05
C ALA A 235 -4.56 6.73 16.16
N LYS A 236 -4.93 7.34 15.01
CA LYS A 236 -6.05 8.27 14.86
C LYS A 236 -7.26 7.52 14.31
#